data_7f1d87af5167523857e1b0dc5bc7ab18
#
_entry.id   7f1d87af5167523857e1b0dc5bc7ab18
#
_cell.length_a   1.000
_cell.length_b   1.000
_cell.length_c   1.000
_cell.angle_alpha   90.00
_cell.angle_beta   90.00
_cell.angle_gamma   90.00
#
_symmetry.space_group_name_H-M   'P 1'
#
loop_
_entity.id
_entity.type
_entity.pdbx_description
1 polymer ?
#
loop_
_entity_poly.entity_id
_entity_poly.type
_entity_poly.pdbx_seq_one_letter_code
_entity_poly.pdbx_strand_id
1 'polypeptide(L)'
;MFSIFKKKKIVPHIKLSGVLGNVGKFKQGIDFSGQEELIKKAFSIKKAIAVAISINSPGGSPVQSHLIHDYIRQLAKKNKKKVIVFAEDVAASGGYLISCAGDEIYANSSSIIGSIGAVSYTHLTLPTNREV
;
A
#
# COMPACT_ATOMS: atom_id res chain seq x y z
N MET A 1 28.81 30.68 -19.56
CA MET A 1 28.73 29.24 -19.43
C MET A 1 27.62 28.89 -18.44
N PHE A 2 26.59 28.28 -18.93
CA PHE A 2 25.43 27.98 -18.07
C PHE A 2 25.55 26.55 -17.57
N SER A 3 25.71 26.42 -16.25
CA SER A 3 25.62 25.13 -15.60
C SER A 3 24.14 24.73 -15.53
N ILE A 4 23.74 23.77 -16.33
CA ILE A 4 22.40 23.21 -16.23
C ILE A 4 22.43 22.23 -15.06
N PHE A 5 22.05 22.71 -13.89
CA PHE A 5 21.79 21.81 -12.80
C PHE A 5 20.55 21.00 -13.15
N LYS A 6 20.73 19.77 -13.61
CA LYS A 6 19.63 18.81 -13.72
C LYS A 6 19.05 18.64 -12.31
N LYS A 7 17.86 19.18 -12.08
CA LYS A 7 17.16 18.94 -10.82
C LYS A 7 17.03 17.44 -10.62
N LYS A 8 17.67 16.90 -9.59
CA LYS A 8 17.54 15.49 -9.25
C LYS A 8 16.06 15.19 -9.01
N LYS A 9 15.52 14.27 -9.80
CA LYS A 9 14.17 13.75 -9.55
C LYS A 9 14.25 12.85 -8.33
N ILE A 10 13.36 13.06 -7.39
CA ILE A 10 13.29 12.29 -6.15
C ILE A 10 11.99 11.52 -6.15
N VAL A 11 12.07 10.24 -5.83
CA VAL A 11 10.91 9.39 -5.60
C VAL A 11 11.09 8.75 -4.22
N PRO A 12 10.40 9.24 -3.21
CA PRO A 12 10.46 8.61 -1.90
C PRO A 12 9.87 7.21 -1.98
N HIS A 13 10.44 6.29 -1.24
CA HIS A 13 10.05 4.90 -1.22
C HIS A 13 9.62 4.49 0.19
N ILE A 14 8.42 3.94 0.28
CA ILE A 14 7.86 3.38 1.51
C ILE A 14 7.82 1.88 1.38
N LYS A 15 8.24 1.16 2.40
CA LYS A 15 8.16 -0.29 2.44
C LYS A 15 7.15 -0.74 3.49
N LEU A 16 6.14 -1.48 3.07
CA LEU A 16 5.13 -2.06 3.92
C LEU A 16 5.27 -3.60 3.88
N SER A 17 5.89 -4.16 4.91
CA SER A 17 6.19 -5.58 4.97
C SER A 17 5.71 -6.19 6.29
N GLY A 18 4.96 -7.27 6.21
CA GLY A 18 4.45 -7.98 7.36
C GLY A 18 2.92 -8.07 7.40
N VAL A 19 2.40 -8.61 8.48
CA VAL A 19 0.96 -8.75 8.71
C VAL A 19 0.34 -7.41 9.09
N LEU A 20 -0.86 -7.16 8.60
CA LEU A 20 -1.59 -5.94 8.91
C LEU A 20 -2.32 -6.07 10.25
N GLY A 21 -2.07 -5.12 11.14
CA GLY A 21 -2.65 -5.08 12.47
C GLY A 21 -1.71 -5.58 13.56
N ASN A 22 -2.27 -5.74 14.74
CA ASN A 22 -1.49 -6.12 15.91
C ASN A 22 -1.33 -7.65 15.95
N VAL A 23 -0.12 -8.11 15.91
CA VAL A 23 0.18 -9.55 15.80
C VAL A 23 0.75 -10.14 17.09
N GLY A 24 0.47 -9.54 18.23
CA GLY A 24 0.91 -10.01 19.55
C GLY A 24 2.15 -9.29 20.09
N LYS A 25 2.54 -9.67 21.29
CA LYS A 25 3.54 -8.93 22.09
C LYS A 25 4.95 -8.87 21.48
N PHE A 26 5.27 -9.73 20.52
CA PHE A 26 6.64 -9.86 20.02
C PHE A 26 6.79 -9.68 18.52
N LYS A 27 5.70 -9.44 17.77
CA LYS A 27 5.77 -9.17 16.35
C LYS A 27 5.07 -7.85 16.04
N GLN A 28 5.85 -6.94 15.50
CA GLN A 28 5.32 -5.68 15.06
C GLN A 28 4.62 -5.89 13.72
N GLY A 29 3.33 -5.74 13.70
CA GLY A 29 2.55 -5.72 12.47
C GLY A 29 2.56 -4.32 11.83
N ILE A 30 2.01 -4.23 10.64
CA ILE A 30 1.80 -2.95 9.97
C ILE A 30 0.47 -2.38 10.47
N ASP A 31 0.50 -1.23 11.10
CA ASP A 31 -0.70 -0.51 11.47
C ASP A 31 -0.63 0.95 11.01
N PHE A 32 -1.78 1.58 11.00
CA PHE A 32 -1.89 2.97 10.52
C PHE A 32 -1.06 3.92 11.40
N SER A 33 -1.14 3.78 12.70
CA SER A 33 -0.44 4.68 13.60
C SER A 33 1.09 4.63 13.46
N GLY A 34 1.61 3.45 13.16
CA GLY A 34 3.05 3.28 12.92
C GLY A 34 3.50 3.78 11.55
N GLN A 35 2.59 3.87 10.58
CA GLN A 35 2.92 4.26 9.23
C GLN A 35 2.54 5.71 8.88
N GLU A 36 1.66 6.30 9.65
CA GLU A 36 1.09 7.62 9.36
C GLU A 36 2.15 8.69 9.06
N GLU A 37 3.10 8.85 9.93
CA GLU A 37 4.14 9.87 9.78
C GLU A 37 5.07 9.60 8.59
N LEU A 38 5.41 8.34 8.34
CA LEU A 38 6.24 7.97 7.19
C LEU A 38 5.52 8.27 5.88
N ILE A 39 4.26 7.91 5.78
CA ILE A 39 3.45 8.15 4.59
C ILE A 39 3.30 9.66 4.38
N LYS A 40 2.95 10.39 5.42
CA LYS A 40 2.81 11.84 5.36
C LYS A 40 4.10 12.52 4.90
N LYS A 41 5.22 12.11 5.47
CA LYS A 41 6.53 12.65 5.12
C LYS A 41 6.88 12.41 3.66
N ALA A 42 6.64 11.20 3.14
CA ALA A 42 6.92 10.86 1.76
C ALA A 42 6.12 11.75 0.79
N PHE A 43 4.83 11.96 1.06
CA PHE A 43 3.99 12.81 0.20
C PHE A 43 4.28 14.31 0.35
N SER A 44 4.93 14.74 1.43
CA SER A 44 5.23 16.15 1.67
C SER A 44 6.47 16.66 0.95
N ILE A 45 7.27 15.78 0.34
CA ILE A 45 8.49 16.18 -0.35
C ILE A 45 8.14 16.90 -1.65
N LYS A 46 8.30 18.21 -1.66
CA LYS A 46 7.87 19.05 -2.80
C LYS A 46 8.52 18.69 -4.14
N LYS A 47 9.77 18.22 -4.11
CA LYS A 47 10.50 17.85 -5.34
C LYS A 47 10.13 16.47 -5.88
N ALA A 48 9.37 15.69 -5.11
CA ALA A 48 8.95 14.37 -5.53
C ALA A 48 7.74 14.47 -6.46
N ILE A 49 7.81 13.80 -7.60
CA ILE A 49 6.71 13.74 -8.56
C ILE A 49 5.81 12.54 -8.33
N ALA A 50 6.32 11.55 -7.64
CA ALA A 50 5.63 10.30 -7.34
C ALA A 50 6.13 9.75 -6.01
N VAL A 51 5.36 8.83 -5.44
CA VAL A 51 5.75 8.05 -4.27
C VAL A 51 5.71 6.58 -4.65
N ALA A 52 6.78 5.85 -4.37
CA ALA A 52 6.86 4.42 -4.58
C ALA A 52 6.54 3.68 -3.28
N ILE A 53 5.74 2.64 -3.37
CA ILE A 53 5.38 1.82 -2.22
C ILE A 53 5.64 0.36 -2.56
N SER A 54 6.51 -0.30 -1.80
CA SER A 54 6.68 -1.73 -1.88
C SER A 54 5.81 -2.42 -0.85
N ILE A 55 5.12 -3.47 -1.27
CA ILE A 55 4.22 -4.23 -0.41
C ILE A 55 4.64 -5.69 -0.39
N ASN A 56 4.83 -6.22 0.81
CA ASN A 56 5.04 -7.63 1.04
C ASN A 56 4.21 -8.06 2.25
N SER A 57 2.95 -8.38 2.02
CA SER A 57 2.00 -8.66 3.09
C SER A 57 0.95 -9.70 2.69
N PRO A 58 0.69 -10.68 3.55
CA PRO A 58 -0.40 -11.62 3.35
C PRO A 58 -1.77 -11.03 3.71
N GLY A 59 -1.79 -9.83 4.26
CA GLY A 59 -2.99 -9.18 4.76
C GLY A 59 -3.05 -9.17 6.28
N GLY A 60 -4.25 -9.11 6.81
CA GLY A 60 -4.52 -9.05 8.25
C GLY A 60 -5.76 -8.20 8.52
N SER A 61 -5.65 -7.24 9.42
CA SER A 61 -6.77 -6.39 9.82
C SER A 61 -7.39 -5.62 8.66
N PRO A 62 -8.68 -5.80 8.38
CA PRO A 62 -9.38 -5.02 7.37
C PRO A 62 -9.40 -3.53 7.68
N VAL A 63 -9.57 -3.18 8.93
CA VAL A 63 -9.61 -1.78 9.36
C VAL A 63 -8.29 -1.08 9.07
N GLN A 64 -7.18 -1.71 9.43
CA GLN A 64 -5.85 -1.15 9.19
C GLN A 64 -5.57 -1.03 7.69
N SER A 65 -6.00 -2.01 6.91
CA SER A 65 -5.86 -2.00 5.46
C SER A 65 -6.59 -0.80 4.83
N HIS A 66 -7.83 -0.56 5.23
CA HIS A 66 -8.61 0.57 4.74
C HIS A 66 -8.04 1.91 5.17
N LEU A 67 -7.64 2.03 6.44
CA LEU A 67 -7.05 3.28 6.93
C LEU A 67 -5.80 3.67 6.14
N ILE A 68 -4.92 2.71 5.89
CA ILE A 68 -3.68 2.96 5.13
C ILE A 68 -3.99 3.27 3.67
N HIS A 69 -4.86 2.48 3.03
CA HIS A 69 -5.29 2.72 1.65
C HIS A 69 -5.86 4.14 1.48
N ASP A 70 -6.82 4.49 2.30
CA ASP A 70 -7.53 5.75 2.18
C ASP A 70 -6.62 6.95 2.44
N TYR A 71 -5.72 6.81 3.41
CA TYR A 71 -4.74 7.85 3.72
C TYR A 71 -3.76 8.09 2.56
N ILE A 72 -3.27 7.02 1.95
CA ILE A 72 -2.41 7.12 0.76
C ILE A 72 -3.15 7.86 -0.36
N ARG A 73 -4.40 7.48 -0.64
CA ARG A 73 -5.19 8.15 -1.68
C ARG A 73 -5.49 9.61 -1.36
N GLN A 74 -5.80 9.90 -0.11
CA GLN A 74 -6.03 11.27 0.34
C GLN A 74 -4.80 12.15 0.14
N LEU A 75 -3.63 11.68 0.54
CA LEU A 75 -2.39 12.43 0.40
C LEU A 75 -1.93 12.55 -1.06
N ALA A 76 -2.12 11.51 -1.86
CA ALA A 76 -1.83 11.54 -3.29
C ALA A 76 -2.64 12.62 -3.99
N LYS A 77 -3.94 12.68 -3.70
CA LYS A 77 -4.83 13.71 -4.25
C LYS A 77 -4.46 15.10 -3.78
N LYS A 78 -4.24 15.26 -2.47
CA LYS A 78 -3.90 16.56 -1.87
C LYS A 78 -2.59 17.11 -2.42
N ASN A 79 -1.58 16.27 -2.59
CA ASN A 79 -0.25 16.69 -3.03
C ASN A 79 -0.04 16.54 -4.54
N LYS A 80 -1.05 16.07 -5.27
CA LYS A 80 -1.01 15.84 -6.72
C LYS A 80 0.18 14.97 -7.14
N LYS A 81 0.34 13.84 -6.46
CA LYS A 81 1.44 12.91 -6.70
C LYS A 81 0.91 11.57 -7.15
N LYS A 82 1.65 10.96 -8.09
CA LYS A 82 1.39 9.62 -8.55
C LYS A 82 1.87 8.62 -7.52
N VAL A 83 1.11 7.56 -7.33
CA VAL A 83 1.48 6.43 -6.46
C VAL A 83 1.81 5.23 -7.31
N ILE A 84 3.00 4.68 -7.15
CA ILE A 84 3.45 3.49 -7.86
C ILE A 84 3.70 2.40 -6.85
N VAL A 85 3.00 1.29 -6.98
CA VAL A 85 3.09 0.17 -6.06
C VAL A 85 3.89 -0.96 -6.68
N PHE A 86 4.77 -1.55 -5.89
CA PHE A 86 5.54 -2.73 -6.25
C PHE A 86 5.18 -3.85 -5.28
N ALA A 87 4.48 -4.86 -5.79
CA ALA A 87 4.21 -6.06 -5.02
C ALA A 87 5.46 -6.95 -5.02
N GLU A 88 5.94 -7.26 -3.83
CA GLU A 88 7.08 -8.17 -3.66
C GLU A 88 6.57 -9.62 -3.71
N ASP A 89 6.92 -10.47 -2.75
CA ASP A 89 6.53 -11.87 -2.77
C ASP A 89 5.02 -12.05 -2.66
N VAL A 90 4.38 -11.30 -1.78
CA VAL A 90 2.96 -11.41 -1.48
C VAL A 90 2.29 -10.05 -1.37
N ALA A 91 1.20 -9.88 -2.06
CA ALA A 91 0.27 -8.77 -1.86
C ALA A 91 -1.15 -9.35 -1.87
N ALA A 92 -1.55 -9.92 -0.76
CA ALA A 92 -2.81 -10.65 -0.64
C ALA A 92 -3.73 -10.05 0.40
N SER A 93 -5.03 -10.23 0.22
CA SER A 93 -6.06 -9.74 1.14
C SER A 93 -5.89 -8.24 1.41
N GLY A 94 -5.71 -7.82 2.66
CA GLY A 94 -5.44 -6.42 3.00
C GLY A 94 -4.22 -5.82 2.31
N GLY A 95 -3.19 -6.62 2.04
CA GLY A 95 -2.03 -6.20 1.26
C GLY A 95 -2.40 -5.86 -0.18
N TYR A 96 -3.31 -6.60 -0.78
CA TYR A 96 -3.85 -6.29 -2.08
C TYR A 96 -4.69 -5.00 -2.04
N LEU A 97 -5.52 -4.84 -1.03
CA LEU A 97 -6.31 -3.62 -0.87
C LEU A 97 -5.42 -2.37 -0.81
N ILE A 98 -4.33 -2.42 -0.06
CA ILE A 98 -3.38 -1.31 -0.01
C ILE A 98 -2.72 -1.10 -1.37
N SER A 99 -2.40 -2.18 -2.09
CA SER A 99 -1.84 -2.08 -3.44
C SER A 99 -2.77 -1.34 -4.40
N CYS A 100 -4.08 -1.47 -4.21
CA CYS A 100 -5.08 -0.75 -5.00
C CYS A 100 -5.06 0.78 -4.78
N ALA A 101 -4.32 1.26 -3.80
CA ALA A 101 -4.09 2.70 -3.66
C ALA A 101 -3.12 3.24 -4.73
N GLY A 102 -2.44 2.37 -5.45
CA GLY A 102 -1.53 2.76 -6.52
C GLY A 102 -2.25 3.17 -7.80
N ASP A 103 -1.70 4.16 -8.47
CA ASP A 103 -2.11 4.51 -9.83
C ASP A 103 -1.56 3.47 -10.82
N GLU A 104 -0.44 2.88 -10.49
CA GLU A 104 0.17 1.76 -11.20
C GLU A 104 0.63 0.70 -10.20
N ILE A 105 0.47 -0.56 -10.55
CA ILE A 105 0.89 -1.69 -9.73
C ILE A 105 1.77 -2.60 -10.57
N TYR A 106 2.97 -2.85 -10.09
CA TYR A 106 3.93 -3.75 -10.70
C TYR A 106 4.16 -4.96 -9.81
N ALA A 107 4.29 -6.11 -10.40
CA ALA A 107 4.52 -7.36 -9.69
C ALA A 107 5.43 -8.27 -10.50
N ASN A 108 6.12 -9.17 -9.82
CA ASN A 108 6.84 -10.24 -10.47
C ASN A 108 5.83 -11.32 -10.88
N SER A 109 6.12 -12.07 -11.94
CA SER A 109 5.27 -13.18 -12.37
C SER A 109 5.10 -14.27 -11.30
N SER A 110 6.02 -14.33 -10.35
CA SER A 110 5.96 -15.27 -9.23
C SER A 110 5.35 -14.68 -7.96
N SER A 111 4.96 -13.42 -7.97
CA SER A 111 4.31 -12.80 -6.82
C SER A 111 2.91 -13.39 -6.60
N ILE A 112 2.55 -13.57 -5.35
CA ILE A 112 1.21 -14.01 -4.97
C ILE A 112 0.34 -12.77 -4.75
N ILE A 113 -0.63 -12.56 -5.63
CA ILE A 113 -1.49 -11.38 -5.57
C ILE A 113 -2.95 -11.80 -5.60
N GLY A 114 -3.75 -11.20 -4.77
CA GLY A 114 -5.17 -11.44 -4.79
C GLY A 114 -5.80 -11.68 -3.44
N SER A 115 -6.68 -12.67 -3.35
CA SER A 115 -7.49 -12.92 -2.15
C SER A 115 -8.39 -11.74 -1.81
N ILE A 116 -9.02 -11.18 -2.84
CA ILE A 116 -9.85 -10.00 -2.74
C ILE A 116 -11.14 -10.35 -2.03
N GLY A 117 -11.50 -9.57 -1.05
CA GLY A 117 -12.79 -9.69 -0.41
C GLY A 117 -12.96 -10.89 0.53
N ALA A 118 -11.92 -11.63 0.74
CA ALA A 118 -11.96 -12.76 1.65
C ALA A 118 -12.22 -12.37 3.09
N VAL A 119 -12.16 -11.11 3.34
CA VAL A 119 -12.02 -10.63 4.63
C VAL A 119 -13.26 -10.38 5.35
N SER A 120 -14.32 -10.13 4.70
CA SER A 120 -15.37 -9.47 5.41
C SER A 120 -16.61 -10.20 5.45
N TYR A 121 -16.63 -11.31 5.03
CA TYR A 121 -17.77 -11.75 4.81
C TYR A 121 -18.26 -12.99 4.85
N THR A 122 -17.87 -13.70 5.82
CA THR A 122 -18.51 -14.95 6.16
C THR A 122 -20.01 -14.91 6.14
N HIS A 123 -20.54 -13.79 6.43
CA HIS A 123 -21.99 -13.66 6.41
C HIS A 123 -22.57 -13.18 5.09
N LEU A 124 -21.71 -12.84 4.19
CA LEU A 124 -22.18 -12.40 2.93
C LEU A 124 -22.22 -13.42 1.90
N THR A 125 -22.00 -14.52 2.34
CA THR A 125 -21.82 -15.35 1.44
C THR A 125 -22.74 -15.91 0.87
N LEU A 126 -23.23 -16.05 1.08
CA LEU A 126 -23.91 -16.46 0.57
C LEU A 126 -24.24 -16.91 -0.50
N PRO A 127 -25.04 -16.77 -0.98
CA PRO A 127 -25.56 -17.47 -2.09
C PRO A 127 -24.79 -17.36 -3.35
N THR A 128 -24.17 -16.25 -3.52
CA THR A 128 -23.39 -15.98 -4.71
C THR A 128 -22.19 -16.85 -4.86
N ASN A 129 -21.79 -17.44 -3.80
CA ASN A 129 -20.59 -18.20 -3.88
C ASN A 129 -20.75 -19.55 -4.48
N ARG A 130 -21.94 -19.99 -4.61
CA ARG A 130 -22.12 -21.26 -5.22
C ARG A 130 -22.04 -21.22 -6.69
N GLU A 131 -22.01 -20.03 -7.22
CA GLU A 131 -21.93 -19.83 -8.63
C GLU A 131 -20.52 -19.95 -9.15
N VAL A 132 -19.60 -20.12 -8.30
CA VAL A 132 -18.21 -20.00 -8.69
C VAL A 132 -17.52 -21.33 -8.72
#